data_a732dd100bbe0b6bef97ee88a800f209
#
_entry.id   a732dd100bbe0b6bef97ee88a800f209
#
_cell.length_a   1.000
_cell.length_b   1.000
_cell.length_c   1.000
_cell.angle_alpha   90.00
_cell.angle_beta   90.00
_cell.angle_gamma   90.00
#
_symmetry.space_group_name_H-M   'P 1'
#
loop_
_entity.id
_entity.type
_entity.pdbx_description
1 polymer ?
#
loop_
_entity_poly.entity_id
_entity_poly.type
_entity_poly.pdbx_seq_one_letter_code
_entity_poly.pdbx_strand_id
1 'polypeptide(L)'
;MTTSADPTSGPGATPDTDQARTSLATAAARNLATTTKTVPQMQGVSSRWLLRVLPWTQVSGGTYRVNRRLTHTLGDGRVEFTSTGSEVRVIPAELRELPPLRDFDDPAALEALAGRFVQEEHAPGDVLVEQGRPADRVVLVAHGKLNRIGTGKYGDETVLGVLADGDHLGETALLSPEAVWEHTVRAVTRVTVLTLPRTAYEQLADRSPGLRDHLERYRTAQVPPQNKHGEAAIDVTSGHTGEPALPGTFVDYEVAPREYELSVAQTVLKIHTRVADLYNDPMNQLDQQLRLTIEALRERQEHEMVNNREFGLLHNADLKQRIHTRSGPPTPDDLDELISRRRKTQYLLAHPRTIAAIGREWNARGIYPTTTEIGGTPVRAWRGIPLLPCNKIPVHPDQTSSIIAMRVGEENQGVVGLHQTGIPDEYQPGLSVRFMGINDQAVINYLVSAYYSAAVLVPDALGVLEDVEIGH
;
A
#
# COMPACT_ATOMS: atom_id res chain seq x y z
N MET A 1 57.07 -53.71 17.53
CA MET A 1 56.27 -54.37 18.57
C MET A 1 55.43 -53.35 19.26
N THR A 2 54.16 -53.61 19.16
CA THR A 2 52.99 -53.14 19.90
C THR A 2 52.65 -51.66 19.85
N THR A 3 51.73 -51.42 18.95
CA THR A 3 50.71 -50.37 18.87
C THR A 3 49.90 -50.30 20.15
N SER A 4 49.60 -49.08 20.61
CA SER A 4 48.49 -48.83 21.48
C SER A 4 47.59 -47.75 20.83
N ALA A 5 46.41 -48.14 20.49
CA ALA A 5 45.39 -47.29 20.01
C ALA A 5 44.70 -46.60 21.20
N ASP A 6 44.42 -45.30 21.03
CA ASP A 6 43.57 -44.53 21.94
C ASP A 6 42.21 -44.36 21.33
N PRO A 7 41.10 -44.74 21.99
CA PRO A 7 39.76 -44.50 21.51
C PRO A 7 39.01 -43.58 22.46
N THR A 8 38.92 -42.31 22.16
CA THR A 8 37.86 -41.46 22.73
C THR A 8 37.49 -40.33 21.77
N SER A 9 36.73 -40.69 20.76
CA SER A 9 35.85 -39.74 20.10
C SER A 9 34.57 -39.62 20.94
N GLY A 10 34.46 -38.58 21.73
CA GLY A 10 33.22 -38.15 22.38
C GLY A 10 32.21 -37.63 21.38
N PRO A 11 30.90 -37.77 21.65
CA PRO A 11 29.84 -37.36 20.71
C PRO A 11 29.81 -35.86 20.52
N GLY A 12 29.62 -35.47 19.24
CA GLY A 12 29.63 -34.10 18.78
C GLY A 12 28.67 -33.19 19.55
N ALA A 13 29.22 -32.07 19.96
CA ALA A 13 28.44 -30.92 20.36
C ALA A 13 27.62 -30.46 19.15
N THR A 14 26.30 -30.58 19.26
CA THR A 14 25.38 -29.90 18.38
C THR A 14 25.70 -28.41 18.37
N PRO A 15 25.78 -27.73 17.22
CA PRO A 15 25.95 -26.28 17.21
C PRO A 15 24.73 -25.68 17.90
N ASP A 16 24.98 -25.06 19.05
CA ASP A 16 24.03 -24.22 19.75
C ASP A 16 23.57 -23.16 18.76
N THR A 17 22.31 -23.23 18.36
CA THR A 17 21.69 -22.22 17.52
C THR A 17 21.90 -20.89 18.21
N ASP A 18 22.70 -20.04 17.59
CA ASP A 18 23.00 -18.68 18.01
C ASP A 18 21.70 -17.85 18.02
N GLN A 19 20.93 -18.04 19.09
CA GLN A 19 19.87 -17.09 19.41
C GLN A 19 20.57 -15.75 19.61
N ALA A 20 20.31 -14.80 18.72
CA ALA A 20 20.87 -13.46 18.79
C ALA A 20 20.74 -12.93 20.22
N ARG A 21 21.86 -12.87 20.92
CA ARG A 21 21.90 -12.44 22.33
C ARG A 21 21.55 -10.97 22.37
N THR A 22 20.43 -10.63 22.98
CA THR A 22 19.91 -9.25 23.08
C THR A 22 20.58 -8.45 24.21
N SER A 23 21.55 -9.06 24.94
CA SER A 23 22.24 -8.47 26.07
C SER A 23 23.73 -8.68 25.97
N LEU A 24 24.51 -7.75 26.51
CA LEU A 24 25.97 -7.82 26.54
C LEU A 24 26.43 -8.95 27.48
N ALA A 25 27.17 -9.93 26.96
CA ALA A 25 27.74 -11.02 27.75
C ALA A 25 28.82 -10.50 28.68
N THR A 26 29.01 -11.17 29.84
CA THR A 26 30.01 -10.78 30.87
C THR A 26 31.42 -10.65 30.31
N ALA A 27 31.86 -11.57 29.41
CA ALA A 27 33.17 -11.52 28.78
C ALA A 27 33.33 -10.28 27.88
N ALA A 28 32.29 -9.93 27.08
CA ALA A 28 32.34 -8.75 26.25
C ALA A 28 32.33 -7.45 27.08
N ALA A 29 31.55 -7.40 28.17
CA ALA A 29 31.52 -6.28 29.09
C ALA A 29 32.89 -6.06 29.76
N ARG A 30 33.57 -7.12 30.18
CA ARG A 30 34.92 -7.07 30.75
C ARG A 30 35.93 -6.47 29.76
N ASN A 31 35.88 -6.84 28.48
CA ASN A 31 36.72 -6.26 27.45
C ASN A 31 36.44 -4.76 27.23
N LEU A 32 35.21 -4.30 27.43
CA LEU A 32 34.88 -2.89 27.37
C LEU A 32 35.41 -2.11 28.58
N ALA A 33 35.40 -2.68 29.77
CA ALA A 33 35.85 -2.05 31.01
C ALA A 33 37.36 -1.88 31.14
N THR A 34 38.18 -2.72 30.48
CA THR A 34 39.63 -2.78 30.72
C THR A 34 40.50 -1.93 29.78
N THR A 35 39.96 -1.37 28.71
CA THR A 35 40.71 -0.60 27.70
C THR A 35 39.87 0.55 27.13
N THR A 36 40.55 1.60 26.62
CA THR A 36 39.90 2.66 25.89
C THR A 36 39.28 2.10 24.59
N LYS A 37 37.99 2.19 24.45
CA LYS A 37 37.21 1.62 23.34
C LYS A 37 36.17 2.63 22.82
N THR A 38 35.74 2.43 21.59
CA THR A 38 34.56 3.12 21.09
C THR A 38 33.30 2.59 21.82
N VAL A 39 32.27 3.39 21.89
CA VAL A 39 30.94 2.90 22.33
C VAL A 39 30.49 1.75 21.44
N PRO A 40 29.68 0.80 21.94
CA PRO A 40 29.16 -0.31 21.15
C PRO A 40 28.45 0.18 19.89
N GLN A 41 28.76 -0.42 18.75
CA GLN A 41 28.17 -0.11 17.45
C GLN A 41 27.26 -1.26 17.02
N MET A 42 26.26 -0.95 16.19
CA MET A 42 25.33 -1.92 15.64
C MET A 42 25.31 -1.79 14.12
N GLN A 43 25.36 -2.91 13.41
CA GLN A 43 25.12 -2.95 11.97
C GLN A 43 23.64 -2.76 11.64
N GLY A 44 23.32 -2.33 10.44
CA GLY A 44 21.95 -2.21 9.95
C GLY A 44 21.23 -0.93 10.37
N VAL A 45 21.89 0.00 11.06
CA VAL A 45 21.33 1.32 11.34
C VAL A 45 21.34 2.16 10.07
N SER A 46 20.15 2.55 9.61
CA SER A 46 19.97 3.39 8.45
C SER A 46 19.87 4.89 8.81
N SER A 47 19.80 5.75 7.81
CA SER A 47 19.62 7.19 8.03
C SER A 47 18.23 7.54 8.56
N ARG A 48 17.24 6.66 8.38
CA ARG A 48 15.84 6.81 8.85
C ARG A 48 15.23 8.16 8.48
N TRP A 49 15.40 8.53 7.21
CA TRP A 49 14.91 9.81 6.72
C TRP A 49 13.42 9.99 6.90
N LEU A 50 12.63 8.92 6.71
CA LEU A 50 11.18 8.99 6.89
C LEU A 50 10.82 9.48 8.30
N LEU A 51 11.42 8.89 9.34
CA LEU A 51 11.16 9.30 10.72
C LEU A 51 11.61 10.72 11.05
N ARG A 52 12.61 11.25 10.31
CA ARG A 52 13.16 12.60 10.51
C ARG A 52 12.35 13.68 9.83
N VAL A 53 11.78 13.39 8.66
CA VAL A 53 11.06 14.41 7.87
C VAL A 53 9.58 14.49 8.20
N LEU A 54 9.00 13.44 8.81
CA LEU A 54 7.61 13.45 9.23
C LEU A 54 7.44 14.34 10.48
N PRO A 55 6.53 15.32 10.45
CA PRO A 55 6.04 15.95 11.66
C PRO A 55 5.19 14.94 12.44
N TRP A 56 5.36 14.95 13.77
CA TRP A 56 4.69 14.02 14.67
C TRP A 56 3.56 14.70 15.39
N THR A 57 2.36 14.09 15.30
CA THR A 57 1.14 14.53 15.97
C THR A 57 0.82 13.61 17.15
N GLN A 58 0.52 14.23 18.30
CA GLN A 58 0.10 13.48 19.48
C GLN A 58 -1.33 12.96 19.31
N VAL A 59 -1.53 11.68 19.63
CA VAL A 59 -2.83 11.02 19.60
C VAL A 59 -3.29 10.71 21.02
N SER A 60 -4.40 11.30 21.42
CA SER A 60 -5.06 10.98 22.70
C SER A 60 -6.01 9.82 22.49
N GLY A 61 -5.88 8.74 23.29
CA GLY A 61 -6.78 7.58 23.20
C GLY A 61 -6.48 6.56 22.11
N GLY A 62 -5.30 6.64 21.46
CA GLY A 62 -4.80 5.57 20.57
C GLY A 62 -5.35 5.58 19.15
N THR A 63 -6.32 6.44 18.82
CA THR A 63 -6.94 6.51 17.48
C THR A 63 -6.97 7.94 16.96
N TYR A 64 -6.58 8.12 15.70
CA TYR A 64 -6.61 9.39 14.99
C TYR A 64 -7.60 9.30 13.81
N ARG A 65 -8.65 10.12 13.84
CA ARG A 65 -9.67 10.16 12.79
C ARG A 65 -9.40 11.28 11.81
N VAL A 66 -9.38 10.96 10.52
CA VAL A 66 -9.27 11.92 9.43
C VAL A 66 -10.64 12.16 8.82
N ASN A 67 -11.20 13.36 9.02
CA ASN A 67 -12.48 13.75 8.41
C ASN A 67 -12.22 14.39 7.04
N ARG A 68 -12.79 13.80 5.99
CA ARG A 68 -12.68 14.29 4.61
C ARG A 68 -14.04 14.57 4.01
N ARG A 69 -14.09 15.48 3.04
CA ARG A 69 -15.23 15.57 2.11
C ARG A 69 -14.97 14.60 0.98
N LEU A 70 -15.95 13.79 0.68
CA LEU A 70 -15.96 12.92 -0.48
C LEU A 70 -16.63 13.66 -1.64
N THR A 71 -16.04 13.60 -2.83
CA THR A 71 -16.65 14.11 -4.07
C THR A 71 -16.59 12.99 -5.09
N HIS A 72 -17.72 12.65 -5.67
CA HIS A 72 -17.84 11.65 -6.73
C HIS A 72 -18.80 12.17 -7.82
N THR A 73 -18.66 11.63 -9.02
CA THR A 73 -19.41 12.07 -10.20
C THR A 73 -20.15 10.88 -10.79
N LEU A 74 -21.47 11.01 -10.97
CA LEU A 74 -22.27 10.00 -11.65
C LEU A 74 -22.55 10.43 -13.11
N GLY A 75 -22.51 9.46 -14.02
CA GLY A 75 -22.82 9.67 -15.44
C GLY A 75 -21.59 9.89 -16.32
N ASP A 76 -20.38 9.66 -15.82
CA ASP A 76 -19.14 9.74 -16.59
C ASP A 76 -18.69 8.37 -17.18
N GLY A 77 -19.41 7.29 -16.86
CA GLY A 77 -19.16 5.93 -17.32
C GLY A 77 -18.02 5.22 -16.60
N ARG A 78 -17.56 5.74 -15.46
CA ARG A 78 -16.49 5.18 -14.66
C ARG A 78 -16.92 4.98 -13.22
N VAL A 79 -16.49 3.88 -12.64
CA VAL A 79 -16.77 3.53 -11.24
C VAL A 79 -15.68 4.10 -10.33
N GLU A 80 -16.06 4.80 -9.29
CA GLU A 80 -15.15 5.31 -8.27
C GLU A 80 -15.09 4.41 -7.03
N PHE A 81 -13.94 4.43 -6.37
CA PHE A 81 -13.63 3.58 -5.23
C PHE A 81 -13.15 4.39 -4.04
N THR A 82 -13.35 3.84 -2.86
CA THR A 82 -12.69 4.30 -1.63
C THR A 82 -11.65 3.26 -1.21
N SER A 83 -10.51 3.71 -0.68
CA SER A 83 -9.48 2.83 -0.15
C SER A 83 -9.23 3.07 1.33
N THR A 84 -9.07 1.98 2.08
CA THR A 84 -8.75 1.99 3.50
C THR A 84 -7.55 1.08 3.72
N GLY A 85 -6.34 1.64 3.72
CA GLY A 85 -5.13 0.85 3.64
C GLY A 85 -5.04 0.11 2.30
N SER A 86 -4.87 -1.20 2.35
CA SER A 86 -4.88 -2.07 1.16
C SER A 86 -6.29 -2.54 0.76
N GLU A 87 -7.31 -2.26 1.57
CA GLU A 87 -8.68 -2.65 1.27
C GLU A 87 -9.34 -1.60 0.38
N VAL A 88 -9.89 -2.05 -0.75
CA VAL A 88 -10.59 -1.22 -1.73
C VAL A 88 -12.08 -1.58 -1.72
N ARG A 89 -12.94 -0.56 -1.74
CA ARG A 89 -14.39 -0.73 -1.80
C ARG A 89 -14.97 0.17 -2.88
N VAL A 90 -15.98 -0.32 -3.60
CA VAL A 90 -16.74 0.51 -4.53
C VAL A 90 -17.67 1.44 -3.77
N ILE A 91 -17.82 2.67 -4.24
CA ILE A 91 -18.84 3.59 -3.74
C ILE A 91 -20.20 3.07 -4.21
N PRO A 92 -21.18 2.80 -3.31
CA PRO A 92 -22.42 2.14 -3.69
C PRO A 92 -23.19 2.87 -4.80
N ALA A 93 -23.23 4.20 -4.75
CA ALA A 93 -23.90 5.02 -5.77
C ALA A 93 -23.26 4.88 -7.17
N GLU A 94 -21.96 4.63 -7.24
CA GLU A 94 -21.19 4.46 -8.49
C GLU A 94 -21.52 3.15 -9.22
N LEU A 95 -22.18 2.18 -8.57
CA LEU A 95 -22.70 1.01 -9.26
C LEU A 95 -23.76 1.35 -10.34
N ARG A 96 -24.30 2.56 -10.30
CA ARG A 96 -25.17 3.08 -11.36
C ARG A 96 -24.44 3.37 -12.68
N GLU A 97 -23.10 3.41 -12.69
CA GLU A 97 -22.32 3.49 -13.92
C GLU A 97 -22.41 2.20 -14.73
N LEU A 98 -22.68 1.06 -14.06
CA LEU A 98 -22.96 -0.19 -14.75
C LEU A 98 -24.29 -0.07 -15.54
N PRO A 99 -24.28 -0.30 -16.86
CA PRO A 99 -25.47 -0.14 -17.70
C PRO A 99 -26.74 -0.83 -17.17
N PRO A 100 -26.67 -2.08 -16.63
CA PRO A 100 -27.87 -2.73 -16.08
C PRO A 100 -28.41 -2.11 -14.80
N LEU A 101 -27.61 -1.29 -14.09
CA LEU A 101 -28.00 -0.64 -12.83
C LEU A 101 -28.25 0.86 -13.00
N ARG A 102 -28.15 1.37 -14.24
CA ARG A 102 -28.46 2.77 -14.53
C ARG A 102 -29.91 3.08 -14.12
N ASP A 103 -30.10 4.24 -13.50
CA ASP A 103 -31.39 4.70 -12.99
C ASP A 103 -32.02 3.82 -11.88
N PHE A 104 -31.27 2.88 -11.33
CA PHE A 104 -31.71 2.11 -10.15
C PHE A 104 -31.53 2.96 -8.88
N ASP A 105 -32.65 3.28 -8.21
CA ASP A 105 -32.68 4.21 -7.08
C ASP A 105 -33.11 3.53 -5.77
N ASP A 106 -32.34 2.54 -5.34
CA ASP A 106 -32.47 1.90 -4.01
C ASP A 106 -31.10 1.89 -3.32
N PRO A 107 -30.81 2.90 -2.48
CA PRO A 107 -29.51 3.00 -1.79
C PRO A 107 -29.20 1.78 -0.92
N ALA A 108 -30.20 1.16 -0.29
CA ALA A 108 -29.97 0.00 0.57
C ALA A 108 -29.57 -1.24 -0.23
N ALA A 109 -30.19 -1.43 -1.40
CA ALA A 109 -29.83 -2.50 -2.32
C ALA A 109 -28.43 -2.28 -2.94
N LEU A 110 -28.11 -1.04 -3.32
CA LEU A 110 -26.77 -0.67 -3.82
C LEU A 110 -25.69 -0.89 -2.76
N GLU A 111 -25.92 -0.52 -1.50
CA GLU A 111 -25.02 -0.78 -0.38
C GLU A 111 -24.81 -2.27 -0.16
N ALA A 112 -25.90 -3.04 -0.15
CA ALA A 112 -25.83 -4.49 -0.01
C ALA A 112 -25.10 -5.15 -1.19
N LEU A 113 -25.20 -4.60 -2.40
CA LEU A 113 -24.50 -5.07 -3.59
C LEU A 113 -23.01 -4.73 -3.52
N ALA A 114 -22.68 -3.50 -3.14
CA ALA A 114 -21.29 -3.04 -2.96
C ALA A 114 -20.54 -3.91 -1.93
N GLY A 115 -21.21 -4.32 -0.86
CA GLY A 115 -20.65 -5.21 0.17
C GLY A 115 -20.43 -6.67 -0.27
N ARG A 116 -20.83 -7.05 -1.50
CA ARG A 116 -20.63 -8.42 -2.04
C ARG A 116 -19.45 -8.53 -3.00
N PHE A 117 -18.85 -7.41 -3.35
CA PHE A 117 -17.64 -7.43 -4.16
C PHE A 117 -16.45 -7.98 -3.36
N VAL A 118 -15.63 -8.77 -4.01
CA VAL A 118 -14.41 -9.37 -3.46
C VAL A 118 -13.20 -8.77 -4.18
N GLN A 119 -12.22 -8.32 -3.42
CA GLN A 119 -10.97 -7.79 -3.97
C GLN A 119 -10.05 -8.93 -4.40
N GLU A 120 -9.52 -8.84 -5.61
CA GLU A 120 -8.51 -9.74 -6.17
C GLU A 120 -7.33 -8.93 -6.72
N GLU A 121 -6.11 -9.45 -6.55
CA GLU A 121 -4.89 -8.86 -7.08
C GLU A 121 -4.27 -9.80 -8.11
N HIS A 122 -3.87 -9.25 -9.27
CA HIS A 122 -3.26 -10.00 -10.36
C HIS A 122 -1.90 -9.41 -10.73
N ALA A 123 -0.94 -10.29 -11.05
CA ALA A 123 0.37 -9.91 -11.55
C ALA A 123 0.33 -9.59 -13.05
N PRO A 124 1.30 -8.81 -13.58
CA PRO A 124 1.45 -8.61 -15.01
C PRO A 124 1.53 -9.94 -15.77
N GLY A 125 0.73 -10.08 -16.82
CA GLY A 125 0.64 -11.30 -17.62
C GLY A 125 -0.48 -12.26 -17.22
N ASP A 126 -1.06 -12.13 -16.03
CA ASP A 126 -2.17 -12.97 -15.59
C ASP A 126 -3.41 -12.79 -16.49
N VAL A 127 -4.10 -13.91 -16.76
CA VAL A 127 -5.36 -13.90 -17.49
C VAL A 127 -6.52 -13.90 -16.49
N LEU A 128 -7.33 -12.83 -16.50
CA LEU A 128 -8.46 -12.68 -15.60
C LEU A 128 -9.68 -13.46 -16.11
N VAL A 129 -9.94 -13.39 -17.41
CA VAL A 129 -11.04 -14.07 -18.07
C VAL A 129 -10.61 -14.53 -19.47
N GLU A 130 -11.16 -15.65 -19.93
CA GLU A 130 -10.87 -16.24 -21.23
C GLU A 130 -12.08 -16.17 -22.16
N GLN A 131 -11.87 -15.81 -23.41
CA GLN A 131 -12.90 -15.78 -24.46
C GLN A 131 -13.62 -17.12 -24.55
N GLY A 132 -14.96 -17.10 -24.66
CA GLY A 132 -15.80 -18.28 -24.80
C GLY A 132 -16.09 -19.06 -23.54
N ARG A 133 -15.48 -18.70 -22.39
CA ARG A 133 -15.86 -19.23 -21.09
C ARG A 133 -17.15 -18.56 -20.58
N PRO A 134 -17.94 -19.23 -19.70
CA PRO A 134 -19.09 -18.61 -19.10
C PRO A 134 -18.75 -17.33 -18.36
N ALA A 135 -19.53 -16.27 -18.58
CA ALA A 135 -19.40 -15.03 -17.82
C ALA A 135 -20.10 -15.20 -16.46
N ASP A 136 -19.32 -15.51 -15.45
CA ASP A 136 -19.77 -15.89 -14.11
C ASP A 136 -19.68 -14.76 -13.07
N ARG A 137 -19.16 -13.60 -13.46
CA ARG A 137 -18.90 -12.47 -12.56
C ARG A 137 -18.90 -11.14 -13.29
N VAL A 138 -19.11 -10.05 -12.53
CA VAL A 138 -18.79 -8.69 -12.93
C VAL A 138 -17.44 -8.33 -12.35
N VAL A 139 -16.61 -7.63 -13.10
CA VAL A 139 -15.28 -7.19 -12.68
C VAL A 139 -15.21 -5.66 -12.82
N LEU A 140 -14.83 -4.99 -11.76
CA LEU A 140 -14.53 -3.55 -11.73
C LEU A 140 -13.02 -3.37 -11.60
N VAL A 141 -12.42 -2.56 -12.45
CA VAL A 141 -10.98 -2.27 -12.42
C VAL A 141 -10.74 -1.14 -11.43
N ALA A 142 -10.27 -1.48 -10.23
CA ALA A 142 -9.98 -0.48 -9.21
C ALA A 142 -8.63 0.20 -9.46
N HIS A 143 -7.62 -0.55 -9.92
CA HIS A 143 -6.30 -0.01 -10.24
C HIS A 143 -5.58 -0.89 -11.27
N GLY A 144 -4.82 -0.26 -12.17
CA GLY A 144 -3.96 -0.92 -13.15
C GLY A 144 -4.52 -0.91 -14.56
N LYS A 145 -3.89 -1.68 -15.45
CA LYS A 145 -4.25 -1.76 -16.87
C LYS A 145 -4.42 -3.21 -17.32
N LEU A 146 -5.48 -3.44 -18.07
CA LEU A 146 -5.81 -4.72 -18.67
C LEU A 146 -5.96 -4.57 -20.18
N ASN A 147 -5.44 -5.52 -20.96
CA ASN A 147 -5.69 -5.60 -22.39
C ASN A 147 -6.90 -6.49 -22.66
N ARG A 148 -7.86 -5.99 -23.44
CA ARG A 148 -8.88 -6.83 -24.09
C ARG A 148 -8.29 -7.42 -25.37
N ILE A 149 -8.22 -8.73 -25.44
CA ILE A 149 -7.61 -9.50 -26.52
C ILE A 149 -8.72 -10.28 -27.23
N GLY A 150 -8.78 -10.13 -28.53
CA GLY A 150 -9.67 -10.89 -29.39
C GLY A 150 -8.91 -11.56 -30.52
N THR A 151 -9.62 -12.34 -31.32
CA THR A 151 -9.06 -12.97 -32.51
C THR A 151 -9.09 -12.00 -33.68
N GLY A 152 -7.92 -11.67 -34.22
CA GLY A 152 -7.78 -10.84 -35.40
C GLY A 152 -8.32 -11.49 -36.66
N LYS A 153 -8.41 -10.72 -37.75
CA LYS A 153 -8.96 -11.16 -39.06
C LYS A 153 -8.24 -12.40 -39.63
N TYR A 154 -7.00 -12.63 -39.21
CA TYR A 154 -6.18 -13.74 -39.67
C TYR A 154 -5.93 -14.82 -38.59
N GLY A 155 -6.68 -14.78 -37.48
CA GLY A 155 -6.59 -15.76 -36.40
C GLY A 155 -5.51 -15.48 -35.34
N ASP A 156 -4.81 -14.36 -35.44
CA ASP A 156 -3.84 -13.87 -34.46
C ASP A 156 -4.48 -13.18 -33.26
N GLU A 157 -3.80 -13.21 -32.11
CA GLU A 157 -4.21 -12.44 -30.94
C GLU A 157 -4.02 -10.94 -31.24
N THR A 158 -5.09 -10.17 -31.11
CA THR A 158 -5.07 -8.72 -31.36
C THR A 158 -5.62 -7.99 -30.14
N VAL A 159 -4.92 -6.94 -29.69
CA VAL A 159 -5.41 -6.06 -28.61
C VAL A 159 -6.51 -5.16 -29.19
N LEU A 160 -7.73 -5.35 -28.71
CA LEU A 160 -8.91 -4.61 -29.14
C LEU A 160 -9.10 -3.31 -28.33
N GLY A 161 -8.55 -3.24 -27.14
CA GLY A 161 -8.63 -2.08 -26.27
C GLY A 161 -7.96 -2.31 -24.93
N VAL A 162 -7.83 -1.24 -24.18
CA VAL A 162 -7.26 -1.24 -22.83
C VAL A 162 -8.33 -0.84 -21.86
N LEU A 163 -8.47 -1.60 -20.78
CA LEU A 163 -9.25 -1.23 -19.60
C LEU A 163 -8.31 -0.67 -18.54
N ALA A 164 -8.76 0.38 -17.85
CA ALA A 164 -7.99 1.09 -16.84
C ALA A 164 -8.86 1.40 -15.61
N ASP A 165 -8.32 2.15 -14.68
CA ASP A 165 -8.99 2.54 -13.43
C ASP A 165 -10.40 3.09 -13.69
N GLY A 166 -11.41 2.52 -13.06
CA GLY A 166 -12.81 2.88 -13.19
C GLY A 166 -13.58 2.10 -14.26
N ASP A 167 -12.91 1.42 -15.17
CA ASP A 167 -13.58 0.60 -16.19
C ASP A 167 -14.16 -0.69 -15.56
N HIS A 168 -15.15 -1.25 -16.25
CA HIS A 168 -15.84 -2.46 -15.81
C HIS A 168 -16.03 -3.44 -16.98
N LEU A 169 -16.30 -4.70 -16.67
CA LEU A 169 -16.59 -5.75 -17.64
C LEU A 169 -17.45 -6.86 -17.01
N GLY A 170 -18.16 -7.60 -17.87
CA GLY A 170 -18.95 -8.75 -17.46
C GLY A 170 -20.37 -8.43 -17.00
N GLU A 171 -20.89 -7.27 -17.29
CA GLU A 171 -22.26 -6.84 -16.93
C GLU A 171 -23.31 -7.79 -17.50
N THR A 172 -23.01 -8.45 -18.61
CA THR A 172 -23.88 -9.45 -19.23
C THR A 172 -24.12 -10.65 -18.30
N ALA A 173 -23.21 -10.92 -17.37
CA ALA A 173 -23.40 -11.94 -16.34
C ALA A 173 -24.58 -11.65 -15.40
N LEU A 174 -24.95 -10.37 -15.23
CA LEU A 174 -26.13 -9.97 -14.46
C LEU A 174 -27.45 -10.22 -15.22
N LEU A 175 -27.38 -10.27 -16.54
CA LEU A 175 -28.55 -10.30 -17.41
C LEU A 175 -28.90 -11.73 -17.88
N SER A 176 -27.90 -12.55 -18.16
CA SER A 176 -28.12 -13.91 -18.71
C SER A 176 -27.21 -14.94 -18.09
N PRO A 177 -27.77 -16.12 -17.71
CA PRO A 177 -27.00 -17.27 -17.25
C PRO A 177 -26.11 -17.91 -18.33
N GLU A 178 -26.45 -17.69 -19.59
CA GLU A 178 -25.77 -18.28 -20.73
C GLU A 178 -24.71 -17.31 -21.33
N ALA A 179 -24.52 -16.14 -20.70
CA ALA A 179 -23.52 -15.19 -21.14
C ALA A 179 -22.12 -15.81 -21.13
N VAL A 180 -21.34 -15.52 -22.17
CA VAL A 180 -19.94 -15.94 -22.30
C VAL A 180 -19.06 -14.71 -22.46
N TRP A 181 -17.80 -14.84 -22.05
CA TRP A 181 -16.82 -13.80 -22.27
C TRP A 181 -16.54 -13.61 -23.76
N GLU A 182 -16.76 -12.40 -24.25
CA GLU A 182 -16.54 -12.07 -25.66
C GLU A 182 -15.05 -11.97 -26.01
N HIS A 183 -14.22 -11.64 -25.02
CA HIS A 183 -12.79 -11.39 -25.16
C HIS A 183 -12.01 -12.00 -24.01
N THR A 184 -10.74 -12.33 -24.28
CA THR A 184 -9.76 -12.63 -23.25
C THR A 184 -9.25 -11.32 -22.64
N VAL A 185 -9.14 -11.25 -21.32
CA VAL A 185 -8.63 -10.07 -20.62
C VAL A 185 -7.39 -10.45 -19.82
N ARG A 186 -6.27 -9.76 -20.11
CA ARG A 186 -4.96 -10.04 -19.53
C ARG A 186 -4.38 -8.79 -18.86
N ALA A 187 -3.79 -8.97 -17.69
CA ALA A 187 -3.13 -7.91 -16.95
C ALA A 187 -1.87 -7.41 -17.69
N VAL A 188 -1.74 -6.10 -17.87
CA VAL A 188 -0.56 -5.43 -18.40
C VAL A 188 0.37 -4.97 -17.29
N THR A 189 -0.24 -4.42 -16.23
CA THR A 189 0.46 -4.02 -14.99
C THR A 189 -0.02 -4.90 -13.84
N ARG A 190 0.48 -4.68 -12.65
CA ARG A 190 -0.19 -5.19 -11.46
C ARG A 190 -1.58 -4.57 -11.38
N VAL A 191 -2.59 -5.38 -11.12
CA VAL A 191 -3.99 -4.95 -11.17
C VAL A 191 -4.70 -5.33 -9.88
N THR A 192 -5.47 -4.39 -9.34
CA THR A 192 -6.44 -4.63 -8.28
C THR A 192 -7.84 -4.52 -8.88
N VAL A 193 -8.61 -5.58 -8.78
CA VAL A 193 -10.01 -5.63 -9.26
C VAL A 193 -10.96 -5.95 -8.12
N LEU A 194 -12.20 -5.53 -8.27
CA LEU A 194 -13.30 -5.97 -7.43
C LEU A 194 -14.22 -6.87 -8.26
N THR A 195 -14.44 -8.09 -7.81
CA THR A 195 -15.26 -9.09 -8.52
C THR A 195 -16.57 -9.33 -7.78
N LEU A 196 -17.68 -9.34 -8.49
CA LEU A 196 -18.98 -9.74 -7.99
C LEU A 196 -19.37 -11.06 -8.63
N PRO A 197 -19.26 -12.20 -7.92
CA PRO A 197 -19.74 -13.46 -8.43
C PRO A 197 -21.24 -13.41 -8.69
N ARG A 198 -21.66 -14.00 -9.80
CA ARG A 198 -23.08 -14.06 -10.18
C ARG A 198 -23.95 -14.68 -9.08
N THR A 199 -23.47 -15.73 -8.43
CA THR A 199 -24.20 -16.38 -7.35
C THR A 199 -24.48 -15.45 -6.17
N ALA A 200 -23.54 -14.55 -5.85
CA ALA A 200 -23.71 -13.54 -4.80
C ALA A 200 -24.75 -12.49 -5.19
N TYR A 201 -24.75 -12.11 -6.46
CA TYR A 201 -25.75 -11.23 -7.04
C TYR A 201 -27.16 -11.87 -7.05
N GLU A 202 -27.32 -13.11 -7.52
CA GLU A 202 -28.59 -13.83 -7.55
C GLU A 202 -29.21 -13.94 -6.14
N GLN A 203 -28.40 -14.27 -5.12
CA GLN A 203 -28.87 -14.31 -3.73
C GLN A 203 -29.40 -12.95 -3.23
N LEU A 204 -28.85 -11.84 -3.71
CA LEU A 204 -29.33 -10.51 -3.36
C LEU A 204 -30.60 -10.16 -4.13
N ALA A 205 -30.65 -10.44 -5.44
CA ALA A 205 -31.82 -10.22 -6.27
C ALA A 205 -33.06 -10.99 -5.77
N ASP A 206 -32.86 -12.19 -5.18
CA ASP A 206 -33.94 -12.94 -4.55
C ASP A 206 -34.50 -12.28 -3.29
N ARG A 207 -33.71 -11.46 -2.62
CA ARG A 207 -34.10 -10.72 -1.42
C ARG A 207 -34.58 -9.29 -1.70
N SER A 208 -34.28 -8.74 -2.88
CA SER A 208 -34.67 -7.40 -3.32
C SER A 208 -35.53 -7.47 -4.57
N PRO A 209 -36.88 -7.48 -4.43
CA PRO A 209 -37.80 -7.47 -5.57
C PRO A 209 -37.56 -6.27 -6.50
N GLY A 210 -37.26 -5.08 -5.94
CA GLY A 210 -36.98 -3.87 -6.72
C GLY A 210 -35.79 -4.01 -7.67
N LEU A 211 -34.71 -4.67 -7.23
CA LEU A 211 -33.55 -4.95 -8.08
C LEU A 211 -33.92 -5.93 -9.21
N ARG A 212 -34.65 -6.98 -8.89
CA ARG A 212 -35.10 -7.96 -9.89
C ARG A 212 -35.98 -7.32 -10.95
N ASP A 213 -36.99 -6.55 -10.52
CA ASP A 213 -37.93 -5.88 -11.44
C ASP A 213 -37.22 -4.83 -12.32
N HIS A 214 -36.20 -4.15 -11.79
CA HIS A 214 -35.39 -3.22 -12.56
C HIS A 214 -34.62 -3.92 -13.67
N LEU A 215 -33.95 -5.01 -13.37
CA LEU A 215 -33.17 -5.79 -14.35
C LEU A 215 -34.03 -6.47 -15.41
N GLU A 216 -35.22 -6.98 -15.02
CA GLU A 216 -36.18 -7.50 -15.99
C GLU A 216 -36.65 -6.41 -16.95
N ARG A 217 -36.93 -5.20 -16.45
CA ARG A 217 -37.28 -4.05 -17.31
C ARG A 217 -36.13 -3.69 -18.24
N TYR A 218 -34.87 -3.64 -17.71
CA TYR A 218 -33.69 -3.34 -18.52
C TYR A 218 -33.48 -4.40 -19.61
N ARG A 219 -33.61 -5.69 -19.28
CA ARG A 219 -33.52 -6.81 -20.23
C ARG A 219 -34.58 -6.76 -21.32
N THR A 220 -35.80 -6.42 -20.94
CA THR A 220 -36.90 -6.27 -21.89
C THR A 220 -36.73 -5.05 -22.80
N ALA A 221 -36.19 -3.95 -22.27
CA ALA A 221 -35.93 -2.72 -23.04
C ALA A 221 -34.80 -2.89 -24.07
N GLN A 222 -33.88 -3.81 -23.88
CA GLN A 222 -32.82 -4.12 -24.84
C GLN A 222 -33.32 -4.89 -26.09
N VAL A 223 -34.50 -5.50 -26.03
CA VAL A 223 -35.12 -6.11 -27.21
C VAL A 223 -35.80 -5.01 -28.02
N PRO A 224 -35.29 -4.65 -29.21
CA PRO A 224 -35.91 -3.58 -30.00
C PRO A 224 -37.36 -3.97 -30.28
N PRO A 225 -38.33 -3.04 -30.08
CA PRO A 225 -39.70 -3.32 -30.41
C PRO A 225 -39.83 -3.62 -31.90
N GLN A 226 -40.44 -4.74 -32.21
CA GLN A 226 -40.68 -5.17 -33.60
C GLN A 226 -42.13 -5.11 -33.93
N ASN A 227 -42.43 -4.76 -35.17
CA ASN A 227 -43.79 -4.84 -35.69
C ASN A 227 -44.15 -6.33 -36.00
N LYS A 228 -45.40 -6.58 -36.38
CA LYS A 228 -45.88 -7.94 -36.71
C LYS A 228 -45.16 -8.63 -37.87
N HIS A 229 -44.33 -7.92 -38.62
CA HIS A 229 -43.51 -8.41 -39.72
C HIS A 229 -42.05 -8.63 -39.35
N GLY A 230 -41.67 -8.40 -38.08
CA GLY A 230 -40.27 -8.55 -37.62
C GLY A 230 -39.37 -7.35 -37.93
N GLU A 231 -39.95 -6.27 -38.43
CA GLU A 231 -39.25 -5.02 -38.70
C GLU A 231 -39.16 -4.19 -37.43
N ALA A 232 -38.01 -3.47 -37.22
CA ALA A 232 -37.89 -2.56 -36.08
C ALA A 232 -39.01 -1.53 -36.05
N ALA A 233 -39.75 -1.42 -34.95
CA ALA A 233 -40.70 -0.35 -34.72
C ALA A 233 -39.91 0.95 -34.55
N ILE A 234 -40.02 1.82 -35.57
CA ILE A 234 -39.38 3.14 -35.53
C ILE A 234 -40.40 4.12 -34.93
N ASP A 235 -40.15 4.59 -33.75
CA ASP A 235 -40.88 5.72 -33.19
C ASP A 235 -40.39 7.00 -33.86
N VAL A 236 -41.29 7.63 -34.60
CA VAL A 236 -41.04 8.96 -35.18
C VAL A 236 -41.26 9.99 -34.09
N THR A 237 -40.20 10.38 -33.42
CA THR A 237 -40.24 11.53 -32.52
C THR A 237 -40.03 12.80 -33.33
N SER A 238 -40.99 13.67 -33.34
CA SER A 238 -40.95 14.98 -34.02
C SER A 238 -40.34 16.06 -33.14
N GLY A 239 -39.26 15.83 -32.49
CA GLY A 239 -38.80 16.86 -31.60
C GLY A 239 -37.41 16.65 -31.07
N HIS A 240 -36.81 17.74 -30.70
CA HIS A 240 -35.60 17.77 -29.89
C HIS A 240 -35.93 17.23 -28.49
N THR A 241 -35.21 16.21 -28.01
CA THR A 241 -35.44 15.59 -26.70
C THR A 241 -34.86 16.40 -25.55
N GLY A 242 -34.30 17.58 -25.81
CA GLY A 242 -33.59 18.42 -24.87
C GLY A 242 -32.08 18.21 -24.96
N GLU A 243 -31.34 18.97 -24.18
CA GLU A 243 -29.92 18.77 -24.01
C GLU A 243 -29.66 17.48 -23.21
N PRO A 244 -28.54 16.77 -23.46
CA PRO A 244 -28.18 15.61 -22.66
C PRO A 244 -28.03 16.01 -21.19
N ALA A 245 -28.43 15.13 -20.29
CA ALA A 245 -28.22 15.34 -18.85
C ALA A 245 -26.75 15.50 -18.55
N LEU A 246 -26.42 16.55 -17.82
CA LEU A 246 -25.04 16.73 -17.33
C LEU A 246 -24.72 15.74 -16.23
N PRO A 247 -23.48 15.25 -16.12
CA PRO A 247 -23.06 14.45 -15.00
C PRO A 247 -23.30 15.16 -13.67
N GLY A 248 -23.91 14.46 -12.72
CA GLY A 248 -24.15 14.98 -11.38
C GLY A 248 -22.90 14.83 -10.51
N THR A 249 -22.49 15.90 -9.82
CA THR A 249 -21.39 15.83 -8.83
C THR A 249 -21.97 15.92 -7.43
N PHE A 250 -21.69 14.90 -6.64
CA PHE A 250 -22.12 14.82 -5.24
C PHE A 250 -20.96 15.21 -4.33
N VAL A 251 -21.24 16.06 -3.35
CA VAL A 251 -20.27 16.47 -2.33
C VAL A 251 -20.82 16.09 -0.97
N ASP A 252 -20.27 15.06 -0.38
CA ASP A 252 -20.72 14.55 0.90
C ASP A 252 -19.53 14.37 1.86
N TYR A 253 -19.81 14.13 3.13
CA TYR A 253 -18.79 13.70 4.07
C TYR A 253 -18.65 12.19 3.99
N GLU A 254 -17.42 11.71 4.18
CA GLU A 254 -17.15 10.28 4.33
C GLU A 254 -18.02 9.71 5.48
N VAL A 255 -18.89 8.77 5.16
CA VAL A 255 -19.78 8.13 6.17
C VAL A 255 -18.96 7.29 7.14
N ALA A 256 -17.89 6.67 6.66
CA ALA A 256 -16.93 5.92 7.46
C ALA A 256 -15.54 6.58 7.34
N PRO A 257 -15.28 7.69 8.07
CA PRO A 257 -14.01 8.40 7.98
C PRO A 257 -12.86 7.50 8.41
N ARG A 258 -11.72 7.65 7.74
CA ARG A 258 -10.51 6.87 8.01
C ARG A 258 -10.03 7.08 9.44
N GLU A 259 -9.91 6.02 10.18
CA GLU A 259 -9.31 5.97 11.51
C GLU A 259 -7.95 5.26 11.43
N TYR A 260 -6.96 5.86 12.06
CA TYR A 260 -5.61 5.30 12.20
C TYR A 260 -5.38 4.96 13.66
N GLU A 261 -5.24 3.67 13.93
CA GLU A 261 -4.86 3.19 15.26
C GLU A 261 -3.35 3.23 15.42
N LEU A 262 -2.90 3.42 16.66
CA LEU A 262 -1.49 3.32 17.00
C LEU A 262 -1.08 1.85 17.03
N SER A 263 -0.06 1.53 16.25
CA SER A 263 0.65 0.25 16.33
C SER A 263 1.71 0.29 17.41
N VAL A 264 2.19 -0.86 17.83
CA VAL A 264 3.23 -1.00 18.86
C VAL A 264 4.37 -1.89 18.39
N ALA A 265 5.60 -1.41 18.55
CA ALA A 265 6.79 -2.23 18.51
C ALA A 265 7.34 -2.41 19.92
N GLN A 266 7.48 -3.64 20.36
CA GLN A 266 7.93 -3.97 21.70
C GLN A 266 9.08 -4.99 21.68
N THR A 267 10.00 -4.84 22.64
CA THR A 267 11.03 -5.83 22.91
C THR A 267 11.40 -5.84 24.38
N VAL A 268 11.93 -6.97 24.86
CA VAL A 268 12.45 -7.06 26.22
C VAL A 268 13.98 -7.00 26.17
N LEU A 269 14.52 -5.91 26.71
CA LEU A 269 15.96 -5.78 26.93
C LEU A 269 16.35 -6.57 28.17
N LYS A 270 17.30 -7.48 28.06
CA LYS A 270 17.80 -8.33 29.14
C LYS A 270 19.29 -8.05 29.42
N ILE A 271 19.62 -7.70 30.65
CA ILE A 271 20.99 -7.38 31.09
C ILE A 271 21.32 -8.16 32.34
N HIS A 272 22.47 -8.85 32.36
CA HIS A 272 22.96 -9.49 33.59
C HIS A 272 23.38 -8.44 34.61
N THR A 273 22.95 -8.58 35.87
CA THR A 273 23.29 -7.64 36.95
C THR A 273 24.81 -7.51 37.12
N ARG A 274 25.57 -8.62 37.03
CA ARG A 274 27.03 -8.58 37.07
C ARG A 274 27.65 -7.68 36.00
N VAL A 275 27.03 -7.58 34.79
CA VAL A 275 27.49 -6.68 33.72
C VAL A 275 27.23 -5.24 34.11
N ALA A 276 26.06 -4.95 34.65
CA ALA A 276 25.67 -3.62 35.07
C ALA A 276 26.50 -3.14 36.30
N ASP A 277 26.84 -4.04 37.21
CA ASP A 277 27.48 -3.66 38.45
C ASP A 277 29.00 -3.60 38.33
N LEU A 278 29.65 -4.66 37.76
CA LEU A 278 31.08 -4.80 37.76
C LEU A 278 31.78 -4.24 36.53
N TYR A 279 31.13 -4.14 35.41
CA TYR A 279 31.72 -3.72 34.12
C TYR A 279 31.10 -2.44 33.57
N ASN A 280 30.69 -1.55 34.47
CA ASN A 280 29.98 -0.31 34.10
C ASN A 280 30.94 0.86 33.74
N ASP A 281 32.26 0.69 33.97
CA ASP A 281 33.30 1.65 33.64
C ASP A 281 34.07 1.20 32.38
N PRO A 282 34.46 2.02 31.42
CA PRO A 282 34.39 3.48 31.38
C PRO A 282 33.02 4.05 30.88
N MET A 283 32.07 3.21 30.58
CA MET A 283 30.73 3.63 30.12
C MET A 283 29.64 2.81 30.80
N ASN A 284 28.47 3.42 30.99
CA ASN A 284 27.28 2.77 31.52
C ASN A 284 26.77 1.70 30.55
N GLN A 285 26.90 0.42 30.93
CA GLN A 285 26.49 -0.70 30.07
C GLN A 285 25.00 -0.78 29.86
N LEU A 286 24.19 -0.41 30.85
CA LEU A 286 22.74 -0.36 30.73
C LEU A 286 22.31 0.69 29.68
N ASP A 287 22.87 1.89 29.75
CA ASP A 287 22.57 2.98 28.81
C ASP A 287 22.97 2.60 27.39
N GLN A 288 24.13 1.93 27.23
CA GLN A 288 24.57 1.50 25.91
C GLN A 288 23.66 0.44 25.30
N GLN A 289 23.25 -0.56 26.09
CA GLN A 289 22.31 -1.59 25.62
C GLN A 289 20.93 -1.01 25.34
N LEU A 290 20.45 -0.09 26.17
CA LEU A 290 19.20 0.62 25.94
C LEU A 290 19.24 1.45 24.64
N ARG A 291 20.33 2.19 24.42
CA ARG A 291 20.55 2.95 23.18
C ARG A 291 20.46 2.06 21.95
N LEU A 292 21.19 0.91 21.93
CA LEU A 292 21.15 -0.02 20.79
C LEU A 292 19.77 -0.64 20.60
N THR A 293 19.06 -0.94 21.67
CA THR A 293 17.69 -1.46 21.62
C THR A 293 16.73 -0.45 21.02
N ILE A 294 16.84 0.83 21.41
CA ILE A 294 16.05 1.92 20.83
C ILE A 294 16.36 2.09 19.34
N GLU A 295 17.63 2.03 18.94
CA GLU A 295 18.02 2.09 17.52
C GLU A 295 17.37 0.95 16.71
N ALA A 296 17.36 -0.28 17.23
CA ALA A 296 16.71 -1.42 16.59
C ALA A 296 15.17 -1.22 16.46
N LEU A 297 14.53 -0.68 17.51
CA LEU A 297 13.11 -0.37 17.48
C LEU A 297 12.78 0.72 16.46
N ARG A 298 13.63 1.74 16.32
CA ARG A 298 13.46 2.80 15.31
C ARG A 298 13.61 2.27 13.88
N GLU A 299 14.52 1.31 13.65
CA GLU A 299 14.61 0.61 12.35
C GLU A 299 13.32 -0.16 12.04
N ARG A 300 12.78 -0.88 13.03
CA ARG A 300 11.51 -1.59 12.90
C ARG A 300 10.35 -0.61 12.67
N GLN A 301 10.31 0.49 13.39
CA GLN A 301 9.30 1.54 13.23
C GLN A 301 9.27 2.08 11.79
N GLU A 302 10.44 2.45 11.23
CA GLU A 302 10.51 2.91 9.85
C GLU A 302 10.05 1.85 8.87
N HIS A 303 10.43 0.58 9.09
CA HIS A 303 9.98 -0.52 8.26
C HIS A 303 8.46 -0.66 8.23
N GLU A 304 7.81 -0.63 9.39
CA GLU A 304 6.34 -0.72 9.49
C GLU A 304 5.67 0.51 8.85
N MET A 305 6.19 1.71 9.09
CA MET A 305 5.64 2.93 8.48
C MET A 305 5.70 2.92 6.95
N VAL A 306 6.61 2.15 6.35
CA VAL A 306 6.66 1.96 4.90
C VAL A 306 5.76 0.82 4.45
N ASN A 307 5.81 -0.36 5.14
CA ASN A 307 5.32 -1.63 4.61
C ASN A 307 4.07 -2.20 5.29
N ASN A 308 3.62 -1.64 6.41
CA ASN A 308 2.43 -2.15 7.09
C ASN A 308 1.19 -1.98 6.20
N ARG A 309 0.34 -3.02 6.12
CA ARG A 309 -0.83 -3.03 5.24
C ARG A 309 -1.92 -2.05 5.69
N GLU A 310 -1.99 -1.73 6.97
CA GLU A 310 -3.03 -0.88 7.54
C GLU A 310 -2.69 0.60 7.44
N PHE A 311 -1.44 0.99 7.77
CA PHE A 311 -1.02 2.39 7.83
C PHE A 311 0.28 2.69 7.07
N GLY A 312 0.96 1.68 6.53
CA GLY A 312 2.22 1.87 5.82
C GLY A 312 2.04 2.67 4.52
N LEU A 313 2.98 3.53 4.21
CA LEU A 313 2.87 4.49 3.10
C LEU A 313 2.71 3.82 1.74
N LEU A 314 3.34 2.67 1.51
CA LEU A 314 3.19 1.93 0.25
C LEU A 314 1.77 1.41 0.03
N HIS A 315 1.00 1.18 1.10
CA HIS A 315 -0.36 0.63 1.01
C HIS A 315 -1.47 1.67 1.19
N ASN A 316 -1.13 2.88 1.68
CA ASN A 316 -2.11 3.94 1.94
C ASN A 316 -2.11 5.06 0.90
N ALA A 317 -1.36 4.92 -0.20
CA ALA A 317 -1.52 5.81 -1.35
C ALA A 317 -2.85 5.50 -2.03
N ASP A 318 -3.62 6.54 -2.33
CA ASP A 318 -4.85 6.45 -3.10
C ASP A 318 -4.59 5.83 -4.47
N LEU A 319 -5.53 5.07 -5.00
CA LEU A 319 -5.38 4.38 -6.29
C LEU A 319 -5.07 5.36 -7.43
N LYS A 320 -5.75 6.52 -7.47
CA LYS A 320 -5.50 7.58 -8.45
C LYS A 320 -4.11 8.23 -8.32
N GLN A 321 -3.43 8.01 -7.19
CA GLN A 321 -2.09 8.51 -6.88
C GLN A 321 -0.99 7.48 -7.10
N ARG A 322 -1.32 6.30 -7.58
CA ARG A 322 -0.41 5.24 -7.99
C ARG A 322 -0.21 5.32 -9.50
N ILE A 323 1.02 5.27 -9.93
CA ILE A 323 1.39 5.28 -11.36
C ILE A 323 2.47 4.24 -11.62
N HIS A 324 2.53 3.76 -12.84
CA HIS A 324 3.56 2.82 -13.29
C HIS A 324 4.58 3.54 -14.17
N THR A 325 5.81 3.03 -14.21
CA THR A 325 6.82 3.53 -15.16
C THR A 325 6.39 3.26 -16.59
N ARG A 326 6.80 4.14 -17.53
CA ARG A 326 6.48 3.99 -18.95
C ARG A 326 7.33 2.94 -19.65
N SER A 327 8.59 2.80 -19.22
CA SER A 327 9.59 1.97 -19.87
C SER A 327 10.32 0.99 -18.94
N GLY A 328 9.84 0.82 -17.71
CA GLY A 328 10.48 0.00 -16.69
C GLY A 328 11.53 0.75 -15.86
N PRO A 329 12.65 1.25 -16.42
CA PRO A 329 13.58 2.12 -15.69
C PRO A 329 12.96 3.49 -15.31
N PRO A 330 13.36 4.10 -14.18
CA PRO A 330 12.77 5.34 -13.68
C PRO A 330 13.27 6.55 -14.48
N THR A 331 12.51 6.96 -15.48
CA THR A 331 12.87 8.11 -16.34
C THR A 331 12.57 9.44 -15.67
N PRO A 332 13.21 10.55 -16.15
CA PRO A 332 12.83 11.90 -15.72
C PRO A 332 11.36 12.23 -15.91
N ASP A 333 10.75 11.74 -17.01
CA ASP A 333 9.34 11.96 -17.31
C ASP A 333 8.42 11.26 -16.30
N ASP A 334 8.80 10.07 -15.81
CA ASP A 334 8.04 9.36 -14.78
C ASP A 334 8.08 10.13 -13.45
N LEU A 335 9.23 10.71 -13.11
CA LEU A 335 9.36 11.54 -11.91
C LEU A 335 8.57 12.87 -12.05
N ASP A 336 8.58 13.48 -13.21
CA ASP A 336 7.81 14.69 -13.47
C ASP A 336 6.31 14.40 -13.46
N GLU A 337 5.85 13.29 -14.00
CA GLU A 337 4.46 12.85 -13.91
C GLU A 337 4.06 12.55 -12.45
N LEU A 338 4.90 11.84 -11.71
CA LEU A 338 4.67 11.58 -10.29
C LEU A 338 4.48 12.87 -9.50
N ILE A 339 5.28 13.91 -9.78
CA ILE A 339 5.21 15.21 -9.09
C ILE A 339 4.00 16.01 -9.56
N SER A 340 3.69 16.03 -10.86
CA SER A 340 2.66 16.89 -11.46
C SER A 340 1.24 16.54 -11.03
N ARG A 341 0.99 15.30 -10.62
CA ARG A 341 -0.31 14.84 -10.11
C ARG A 341 -0.66 15.39 -8.73
N ARG A 342 0.26 16.12 -8.09
CA ARG A 342 0.11 16.60 -6.71
C ARG A 342 0.24 18.07 -6.61
N ARG A 343 -0.55 18.67 -5.74
CA ARG A 343 -0.51 20.12 -5.49
C ARG A 343 0.87 20.60 -5.02
N LYS A 344 1.57 19.78 -4.23
CA LYS A 344 2.88 20.12 -3.67
C LYS A 344 3.58 18.85 -3.21
N THR A 345 4.71 18.52 -3.80
CA THR A 345 5.57 17.42 -3.33
C THR A 345 6.75 18.03 -2.58
N GLN A 346 7.03 17.54 -1.37
CA GLN A 346 8.13 18.05 -0.55
C GLN A 346 9.30 17.07 -0.51
N TYR A 347 9.03 15.77 -0.58
CA TYR A 347 10.03 14.71 -0.48
C TYR A 347 9.75 13.58 -1.47
N LEU A 348 10.83 13.02 -2.00
CA LEU A 348 10.85 11.73 -2.70
C LEU A 348 11.65 10.75 -1.85
N LEU A 349 11.11 9.55 -1.61
CA LEU A 349 11.82 8.46 -0.95
C LEU A 349 11.94 7.28 -1.91
N ALA A 350 13.13 6.70 -1.97
CA ALA A 350 13.39 5.54 -2.80
C ALA A 350 14.46 4.63 -2.17
N HIS A 351 14.44 3.35 -2.52
CA HIS A 351 15.52 2.46 -2.12
C HIS A 351 16.85 2.93 -2.72
N PRO A 352 18.01 2.80 -2.03
CA PRO A 352 19.31 3.25 -2.56
C PRO A 352 19.64 2.70 -3.95
N ARG A 353 19.24 1.47 -4.27
CA ARG A 353 19.39 0.88 -5.61
C ARG A 353 18.54 1.58 -6.67
N THR A 354 17.32 1.98 -6.29
CA THR A 354 16.43 2.79 -7.14
C THR A 354 17.03 4.16 -7.41
N ILE A 355 17.60 4.82 -6.38
CA ILE A 355 18.31 6.10 -6.57
C ILE A 355 19.50 5.96 -7.53
N ALA A 356 20.20 4.81 -7.48
CA ALA A 356 21.27 4.54 -8.43
C ALA A 356 20.72 4.34 -9.86
N ALA A 357 19.56 3.68 -10.01
CA ALA A 357 18.88 3.53 -11.32
C ALA A 357 18.46 4.89 -11.90
N ILE A 358 17.84 5.76 -11.08
CA ILE A 358 17.52 7.15 -11.45
C ILE A 358 18.80 7.87 -11.94
N GLY A 359 19.90 7.73 -11.21
CA GLY A 359 21.17 8.34 -11.58
C GLY A 359 21.73 7.84 -12.92
N ARG A 360 21.55 6.55 -13.25
CA ARG A 360 21.94 5.99 -14.56
C ARG A 360 21.11 6.61 -15.69
N GLU A 361 19.79 6.72 -15.49
CA GLU A 361 18.89 7.33 -16.47
C GLU A 361 19.21 8.81 -16.71
N TRP A 362 19.54 9.55 -15.63
CA TRP A 362 20.00 10.94 -15.77
C TRP A 362 21.30 11.05 -16.55
N ASN A 363 22.29 10.21 -16.22
CA ASN A 363 23.57 10.19 -16.91
C ASN A 363 23.41 9.85 -18.40
N ALA A 364 22.57 8.88 -18.74
CA ALA A 364 22.29 8.49 -20.12
C ALA A 364 21.70 9.65 -20.95
N ARG A 365 20.99 10.57 -20.29
CA ARG A 365 20.37 11.74 -20.91
C ARG A 365 21.17 13.04 -20.75
N GLY A 366 22.37 12.97 -20.15
CA GLY A 366 23.21 14.15 -19.89
C GLY A 366 22.62 15.12 -18.86
N ILE A 367 21.73 14.64 -17.98
CA ILE A 367 21.12 15.46 -16.93
C ILE A 367 21.97 15.39 -15.67
N TYR A 368 22.38 16.55 -15.16
CA TYR A 368 23.13 16.66 -13.91
C TYR A 368 22.15 16.91 -12.75
N PRO A 369 22.15 16.04 -11.70
CA PRO A 369 21.29 16.23 -10.55
C PRO A 369 21.65 17.49 -9.79
N THR A 370 20.63 18.23 -9.32
CA THR A 370 20.80 19.27 -8.33
C THR A 370 20.94 18.66 -6.94
N THR A 371 21.54 19.41 -6.02
CA THR A 371 21.61 19.04 -4.61
C THR A 371 20.84 20.07 -3.77
N THR A 372 20.20 19.60 -2.72
CA THR A 372 19.59 20.43 -1.69
C THR A 372 20.10 19.98 -0.33
N GLU A 373 19.95 20.81 0.67
CA GLU A 373 20.41 20.53 2.03
C GLU A 373 19.23 20.24 2.94
N ILE A 374 19.29 19.14 3.70
CA ILE A 374 18.31 18.79 4.73
C ILE A 374 19.07 18.51 6.03
N GLY A 375 18.81 19.32 7.05
CA GLY A 375 19.45 19.17 8.35
C GLY A 375 20.98 19.13 8.29
N GLY A 376 21.59 19.98 7.45
CA GLY A 376 23.03 20.03 7.25
C GLY A 376 23.63 18.94 6.36
N THR A 377 22.81 18.06 5.78
CA THR A 377 23.25 16.98 4.90
C THR A 377 22.88 17.29 3.45
N PRO A 378 23.82 17.33 2.50
CA PRO A 378 23.52 17.49 1.09
C PRO A 378 22.90 16.21 0.54
N VAL A 379 21.75 16.32 -0.11
CA VAL A 379 21.02 15.22 -0.75
C VAL A 379 20.74 15.58 -2.21
N ARG A 380 20.65 14.55 -3.07
CA ARG A 380 20.24 14.74 -4.46
C ARG A 380 18.81 15.24 -4.50
N ALA A 381 18.51 16.09 -5.48
CA ALA A 381 17.17 16.62 -5.68
C ALA A 381 16.73 16.52 -7.13
N TRP A 382 15.43 16.34 -7.35
CA TRP A 382 14.78 16.45 -8.64
C TRP A 382 13.83 17.65 -8.62
N ARG A 383 14.00 18.59 -9.54
CA ARG A 383 13.21 19.84 -9.58
C ARG A 383 13.15 20.58 -8.23
N GLY A 384 14.25 20.53 -7.47
CA GLY A 384 14.32 21.12 -6.13
C GLY A 384 13.72 20.25 -5.01
N ILE A 385 13.15 19.11 -5.33
CA ILE A 385 12.57 18.17 -4.36
C ILE A 385 13.64 17.15 -3.97
N PRO A 386 13.98 17.03 -2.68
CA PRO A 386 15.00 16.10 -2.21
C PRO A 386 14.60 14.65 -2.42
N LEU A 387 15.55 13.85 -2.90
CA LEU A 387 15.44 12.40 -3.09
C LEU A 387 16.19 11.69 -1.95
N LEU A 388 15.42 11.16 -1.01
CA LEU A 388 15.91 10.59 0.23
C LEU A 388 16.04 9.07 0.15
N PRO A 389 17.16 8.49 0.58
CA PRO A 389 17.32 7.05 0.63
C PRO A 389 16.50 6.43 1.77
N CYS A 390 15.68 5.43 1.44
CA CYS A 390 14.93 4.60 2.39
C CYS A 390 15.09 3.12 2.01
N ASN A 391 15.94 2.40 2.72
CA ASN A 391 16.19 0.98 2.48
C ASN A 391 15.07 0.06 2.96
N LYS A 392 13.99 0.62 3.53
CA LYS A 392 12.78 -0.10 3.91
C LYS A 392 11.78 -0.28 2.76
N ILE A 393 11.93 0.51 1.70
CA ILE A 393 11.17 0.28 0.46
C ILE A 393 11.67 -1.03 -0.15
N PRO A 394 10.79 -2.01 -0.41
CA PRO A 394 11.21 -3.32 -0.86
C PRO A 394 11.81 -3.29 -2.27
N VAL A 395 12.72 -4.21 -2.51
CA VAL A 395 13.17 -4.61 -3.85
C VAL A 395 12.65 -6.02 -4.08
N HIS A 396 11.79 -6.18 -5.07
CA HIS A 396 11.18 -7.45 -5.42
C HIS A 396 12.17 -8.38 -6.14
N PRO A 397 11.89 -9.71 -6.19
CA PRO A 397 12.76 -10.67 -6.88
C PRO A 397 12.95 -10.38 -8.38
N ASP A 398 11.96 -9.78 -9.02
CA ASP A 398 11.96 -9.32 -10.42
C ASP A 398 12.78 -8.04 -10.65
N GLN A 399 13.52 -7.58 -9.62
CA GLN A 399 14.34 -6.37 -9.66
C GLN A 399 13.53 -5.09 -9.86
N THR A 400 12.27 -5.08 -9.41
CA THR A 400 11.44 -3.88 -9.33
C THR A 400 11.40 -3.32 -7.92
N SER A 401 11.06 -2.05 -7.80
CA SER A 401 10.91 -1.33 -6.53
C SER A 401 9.88 -0.20 -6.71
N SER A 402 9.71 0.64 -5.70
CA SER A 402 8.80 1.78 -5.74
C SER A 402 9.49 3.08 -5.35
N ILE A 403 8.93 4.21 -5.81
CA ILE A 403 9.32 5.55 -5.37
C ILE A 403 8.10 6.21 -4.71
N ILE A 404 8.27 6.70 -3.49
CA ILE A 404 7.22 7.40 -2.75
C ILE A 404 7.44 8.91 -2.92
N ALA A 405 6.38 9.63 -3.30
CA ALA A 405 6.33 11.08 -3.30
C ALA A 405 5.35 11.55 -2.23
N MET A 406 5.76 12.48 -1.37
CA MET A 406 4.89 12.91 -0.27
C MET A 406 5.00 14.40 0.03
N ARG A 407 3.89 14.93 0.56
CA ARG A 407 3.76 16.20 1.25
C ARG A 407 3.53 15.90 2.72
N VAL A 408 4.09 16.67 3.63
CA VAL A 408 4.02 16.41 5.07
C VAL A 408 3.43 17.60 5.83
N GLY A 409 2.88 17.31 7.01
CA GLY A 409 2.37 18.30 7.95
C GLY A 409 0.87 18.57 7.82
N GLU A 410 0.21 18.81 8.96
CA GLU A 410 -1.22 19.10 9.03
C GLU A 410 -1.57 20.40 8.28
N GLU A 411 -0.76 21.45 8.42
CA GLU A 411 -0.92 22.72 7.71
C GLU A 411 -0.91 22.56 6.18
N ASN A 412 -0.20 21.57 5.68
CA ASN A 412 -0.15 21.25 4.25
C ASN A 412 -1.19 20.16 3.86
N GLN A 413 -2.01 19.71 4.79
CA GLN A 413 -2.89 18.54 4.58
C GLN A 413 -2.08 17.33 4.09
N GLY A 414 -0.92 17.11 4.70
CA GLY A 414 0.08 16.15 4.24
C GLY A 414 0.02 14.82 4.99
N VAL A 415 1.12 14.10 4.93
CA VAL A 415 1.36 12.90 5.74
C VAL A 415 1.89 13.36 7.10
N VAL A 416 1.42 12.74 8.18
CA VAL A 416 1.88 12.98 9.56
C VAL A 416 2.24 11.66 10.24
N GLY A 417 3.26 11.70 11.07
CA GLY A 417 3.55 10.63 12.01
C GLY A 417 2.66 10.76 13.24
N LEU A 418 2.17 9.66 13.76
CA LEU A 418 1.33 9.62 14.95
C LEU A 418 2.09 8.95 16.09
N HIS A 419 2.00 9.51 17.29
CA HIS A 419 2.52 8.91 18.50
C HIS A 419 1.64 9.24 19.71
N GLN A 420 1.75 8.47 20.77
CA GLN A 420 1.13 8.79 22.06
C GLN A 420 2.21 9.29 23.01
N THR A 421 1.94 10.41 23.69
CA THR A 421 2.79 10.94 24.77
C THR A 421 2.07 10.82 26.13
N GLY A 422 2.80 11.01 27.23
CA GLY A 422 2.26 10.84 28.56
C GLY A 422 2.02 9.38 28.97
N ILE A 423 2.69 8.45 28.29
CA ILE A 423 2.65 7.02 28.62
C ILE A 423 3.50 6.72 29.88
N PRO A 424 3.15 5.70 30.68
CA PRO A 424 3.96 5.31 31.83
C PRO A 424 5.41 5.00 31.44
N ASP A 425 6.36 5.48 32.26
CA ASP A 425 7.81 5.30 32.06
C ASP A 425 8.32 5.81 30.69
N GLU A 426 7.74 6.94 30.26
CA GLU A 426 8.13 7.56 28.98
C GLU A 426 9.58 8.01 29.02
N TYR A 427 10.37 7.51 28.05
CA TYR A 427 11.78 7.84 27.89
C TYR A 427 12.00 8.92 26.82
N GLN A 428 11.21 8.86 25.76
CA GLN A 428 11.11 9.83 24.66
C GLN A 428 9.67 9.86 24.18
N PRO A 429 9.20 10.91 23.49
CA PRO A 429 7.85 10.96 22.97
C PRO A 429 7.48 9.69 22.19
N GLY A 430 6.43 9.00 22.65
CA GLY A 430 5.96 7.74 22.08
C GLY A 430 6.82 6.51 22.36
N LEU A 431 7.84 6.61 23.22
CA LEU A 431 8.73 5.51 23.61
C LEU A 431 8.76 5.37 25.14
N SER A 432 8.44 4.20 25.64
CA SER A 432 8.54 3.88 27.08
C SER A 432 9.60 2.82 27.34
N VAL A 433 10.26 2.93 28.52
CA VAL A 433 11.26 1.99 29.01
C VAL A 433 10.86 1.59 30.43
N ARG A 434 10.15 0.48 30.55
CA ARG A 434 9.59 0.02 31.81
C ARG A 434 10.46 -1.06 32.45
N PHE A 435 10.84 -0.86 33.69
CA PHE A 435 11.50 -1.90 34.48
C PHE A 435 10.51 -3.03 34.82
N MET A 436 10.86 -4.27 34.45
CA MET A 436 10.03 -5.45 34.67
C MET A 436 10.48 -6.31 35.87
N GLY A 437 11.64 -6.00 36.46
CA GLY A 437 12.17 -6.74 37.57
C GLY A 437 13.48 -7.47 37.24
N ILE A 438 14.01 -8.16 38.23
CA ILE A 438 15.18 -9.03 38.14
C ILE A 438 14.68 -10.45 38.37
N ASN A 439 15.01 -11.35 37.45
CA ASN A 439 14.61 -12.74 37.57
C ASN A 439 15.60 -13.56 38.48
N ASP A 440 15.26 -14.83 38.70
CA ASP A 440 16.05 -15.80 39.51
C ASP A 440 17.41 -16.13 38.92
N GLN A 441 17.68 -15.78 37.66
CA GLN A 441 18.98 -15.87 37.00
C GLN A 441 19.81 -14.58 37.10
N ALA A 442 19.41 -13.63 37.95
CA ALA A 442 20.02 -12.32 38.09
C ALA A 442 20.10 -11.52 36.79
N VAL A 443 19.04 -11.60 35.99
CA VAL A 443 18.89 -10.83 34.75
C VAL A 443 17.88 -9.71 34.98
N ILE A 444 18.32 -8.47 34.75
CA ILE A 444 17.47 -7.28 34.72
C ILE A 444 16.67 -7.28 33.41
N ASN A 445 15.35 -7.09 33.49
CA ASN A 445 14.47 -7.02 32.33
C ASN A 445 13.85 -5.63 32.23
N TYR A 446 13.91 -5.03 31.03
CA TYR A 446 13.21 -3.81 30.67
C TYR A 446 12.31 -4.06 29.47
N LEU A 447 11.02 -3.70 29.57
CA LEU A 447 10.13 -3.62 28.42
C LEU A 447 10.36 -2.29 27.71
N VAL A 448 10.80 -2.34 26.49
CA VAL A 448 10.96 -1.16 25.63
C VAL A 448 9.86 -1.18 24.57
N SER A 449 9.01 -0.16 24.57
CA SER A 449 7.83 -0.09 23.72
C SER A 449 7.77 1.24 22.96
N ALA A 450 7.49 1.20 21.66
CA ALA A 450 7.24 2.38 20.85
C ALA A 450 5.82 2.30 20.28
N TYR A 451 5.04 3.38 20.46
CA TYR A 451 3.66 3.52 19.96
C TYR A 451 3.65 4.53 18.83
N TYR A 452 3.22 4.11 17.64
CA TYR A 452 3.31 4.92 16.43
C TYR A 452 2.31 4.49 15.36
N SER A 453 2.03 5.40 14.44
CA SER A 453 1.35 5.13 13.17
C SER A 453 1.70 6.22 12.16
N ALA A 454 1.14 6.16 10.96
CA ALA A 454 1.20 7.23 9.97
C ALA A 454 -0.19 7.50 9.42
N ALA A 455 -0.55 8.76 9.26
CA ALA A 455 -1.83 9.17 8.68
C ALA A 455 -1.62 9.99 7.41
N VAL A 456 -2.43 9.71 6.41
CA VAL A 456 -2.51 10.47 5.16
C VAL A 456 -3.77 11.32 5.22
N LEU A 457 -3.64 12.64 5.28
CA LEU A 457 -4.78 13.53 5.53
C LEU A 457 -5.66 13.70 4.28
N VAL A 458 -5.06 13.83 3.11
CA VAL A 458 -5.77 13.88 1.83
C VAL A 458 -5.10 12.98 0.80
N PRO A 459 -5.83 12.44 -0.17
CA PRO A 459 -5.30 11.49 -1.14
C PRO A 459 -4.06 12.00 -1.91
N ASP A 460 -4.06 13.27 -2.33
CA ASP A 460 -2.97 13.88 -3.10
C ASP A 460 -1.71 14.18 -2.28
N ALA A 461 -1.71 13.89 -0.97
CA ALA A 461 -0.54 14.07 -0.12
C ALA A 461 0.53 12.98 -0.31
N LEU A 462 0.12 11.82 -0.79
CA LEU A 462 0.96 10.64 -0.95
C LEU A 462 0.78 10.06 -2.35
N GLY A 463 1.86 9.72 -3.01
CA GLY A 463 1.83 9.02 -4.27
C GLY A 463 2.94 8.03 -4.42
N VAL A 464 2.75 7.04 -5.26
CA VAL A 464 3.69 5.95 -5.48
C VAL A 464 3.90 5.75 -6.98
N LEU A 465 5.16 5.73 -7.39
CA LEU A 465 5.56 5.20 -8.70
C LEU A 465 5.91 3.73 -8.48
N GLU A 466 5.16 2.85 -9.11
CA GLU A 466 5.26 1.39 -8.96
C GLU A 466 6.06 0.76 -10.10
N ASP A 467 6.49 -0.49 -9.88
CA ASP A 467 7.17 -1.34 -10.86
C ASP A 467 8.40 -0.68 -11.51
N VAL A 468 9.14 0.07 -10.68
CA VAL A 468 10.36 0.76 -11.11
C VAL A 468 11.49 -0.26 -11.25
N GLU A 469 11.91 -0.55 -12.47
CA GLU A 469 13.08 -1.40 -12.73
C GLU A 469 14.36 -0.77 -12.23
N ILE A 470 15.07 -1.48 -11.38
CA ILE A 470 16.33 -0.98 -10.82
C ILE A 470 17.58 -1.44 -11.60
N GLY A 471 17.39 -2.28 -12.62
CA GLY A 471 18.46 -2.79 -13.46
C GLY A 471 19.43 -3.73 -12.73
N HIS A 472 20.37 -4.25 -13.47
CA HIS A 472 21.39 -5.21 -13.00
C HIS A 472 22.46 -4.56 -12.13
#